data_80b82eb113dbdee60061564868bb26d0
#
_entry.id   80b82eb113dbdee60061564868bb26d0
#
_cell.length_a   1.000
_cell.length_b   1.000
_cell.length_c   1.000
_cell.angle_alpha   90.00
_cell.angle_beta   90.00
_cell.angle_gamma   90.00
#
_symmetry.space_group_name_H-M   'P 1'
#
loop_
_entity.id
_entity.type
_entity.pdbx_description
1 polymer ?
#
loop_
_entity_poly.entity_id
_entity_poly.type
_entity_poly.pdbx_seq_one_letter_code
_entity_poly.pdbx_strand_id
1 'polypeptide(L)'
;YNNQTLLTGFGNQVDSDSSTALTTSNETGVTSLTVSGASAGTYVFADDASDGNITLGNGTVTQTMRVATMLDGDNVATGSQVVANFDRLGIQVTLAGPEVGGATGDYTDGDLDGTNIVVEETTGGSFQVGPTDGAFNRIEVSIDDMSATGAKLNMATAAVATISSARAAITTIDEAISTVSQQRGDLGAYQNRLAFTIGYTENGIENIQASEATISDAD
;
A
#
# COMPACT_ATOMS: atom_id res chain seq x y z
N TYR A 1 -17.78 10.05 13.53
CA TYR A 1 -18.52 10.85 12.57
C TYR A 1 -19.32 9.94 11.66
N ASN A 2 -20.62 10.14 11.53
CA ASN A 2 -21.50 9.31 10.70
C ASN A 2 -21.41 7.78 10.99
N ASN A 3 -21.34 7.40 12.26
CA ASN A 3 -21.19 6.03 12.75
C ASN A 3 -19.91 5.29 12.30
N GLN A 4 -18.93 6.00 11.79
CA GLN A 4 -17.61 5.49 11.43
C GLN A 4 -16.57 5.85 12.49
N THR A 5 -15.81 4.88 12.93
CA THR A 5 -14.69 5.07 13.86
C THR A 5 -13.43 5.46 13.10
N LEU A 6 -13.25 6.74 12.79
CA LEU A 6 -12.13 7.24 11.99
C LEU A 6 -10.74 6.97 12.59
N LEU A 7 -10.66 6.73 13.89
CA LEU A 7 -9.39 6.52 14.58
C LEU A 7 -8.93 5.07 14.59
N THR A 8 -9.81 4.11 14.29
CA THR A 8 -9.51 2.66 14.33
C THR A 8 -9.11 2.08 12.96
N GLY A 9 -8.84 2.93 12.00
CA GLY A 9 -8.48 2.52 10.65
C GLY A 9 -9.66 2.47 9.67
N PHE A 10 -9.39 2.66 8.40
CA PHE A 10 -10.36 2.77 7.32
C PHE A 10 -9.71 2.44 5.98
N GLY A 11 -10.27 1.53 5.20
CA GLY A 11 -9.72 1.05 3.92
C GLY A 11 -9.15 -0.37 4.02
N ASN A 12 -8.97 -1.05 2.88
CA ASN A 12 -8.35 -2.36 2.87
C ASN A 12 -6.91 -2.24 3.37
N GLN A 13 -6.55 -3.08 4.30
CA GLN A 13 -5.25 -3.06 4.97
C GLN A 13 -4.56 -4.42 4.84
N VAL A 14 -3.24 -4.39 4.92
CA VAL A 14 -2.46 -5.62 4.97
C VAL A 14 -2.52 -6.18 6.38
N ASP A 15 -2.95 -7.41 6.51
CA ASP A 15 -2.77 -8.19 7.72
C ASP A 15 -1.31 -8.67 7.79
N SER A 16 -0.50 -7.98 8.59
CA SER A 16 0.92 -8.31 8.76
C SER A 16 1.13 -9.64 9.48
N ASP A 17 0.19 -10.03 10.34
CA ASP A 17 0.31 -11.27 11.13
C ASP A 17 0.04 -12.51 10.27
N SER A 18 -0.84 -12.38 9.27
CA SER A 18 -1.18 -13.46 8.33
C SER A 18 -0.37 -13.43 7.04
N SER A 19 0.40 -12.36 6.77
CA SER A 19 1.19 -12.20 5.55
C SER A 19 2.60 -12.78 5.73
N THR A 20 2.87 -13.92 5.10
CA THR A 20 4.16 -14.62 5.25
C THR A 20 5.34 -13.88 4.62
N ALA A 21 5.08 -13.02 3.63
CA ALA A 21 6.10 -12.15 3.02
C ALA A 21 6.68 -11.10 3.99
N LEU A 22 6.00 -10.83 5.10
CA LEU A 22 6.39 -9.83 6.10
C LEU A 22 6.89 -10.44 7.41
N THR A 23 6.89 -11.77 7.53
CA THR A 23 7.28 -12.43 8.78
C THR A 23 8.80 -12.55 8.90
N THR A 24 9.31 -12.34 10.11
CA THR A 24 10.75 -12.46 10.42
C THR A 24 11.32 -13.88 10.25
N SER A 25 10.47 -14.89 10.09
CA SER A 25 10.89 -16.27 9.78
C SER A 25 11.21 -16.47 8.30
N ASN A 26 10.76 -15.56 7.43
CA ASN A 26 11.03 -15.57 6.00
C ASN A 26 11.88 -14.33 5.68
N GLU A 27 13.14 -14.53 5.34
CA GLU A 27 14.08 -13.46 4.99
C GLU A 27 13.82 -13.03 3.53
N THR A 28 12.75 -12.32 3.28
CA THR A 28 12.27 -11.97 1.93
C THR A 28 12.76 -10.60 1.43
N GLY A 29 13.45 -9.84 2.28
CA GLY A 29 13.89 -8.48 1.95
C GLY A 29 12.77 -7.45 1.82
N VAL A 30 11.53 -7.77 2.16
CA VAL A 30 10.41 -6.80 2.08
C VAL A 30 10.53 -5.77 3.20
N THR A 31 10.65 -4.49 2.82
CA THR A 31 10.71 -3.36 3.78
C THR A 31 9.40 -2.65 3.95
N SER A 32 8.63 -2.51 2.88
CA SER A 32 7.32 -1.87 2.93
C SER A 32 6.35 -2.48 1.93
N LEU A 33 5.10 -2.44 2.30
CA LEU A 33 3.98 -2.89 1.51
C LEU A 33 2.90 -1.82 1.53
N THR A 34 2.48 -1.38 0.35
CA THR A 34 1.42 -0.40 0.20
C THR A 34 0.28 -1.00 -0.61
N VAL A 35 -0.94 -0.84 -0.10
CA VAL A 35 -2.16 -1.30 -0.75
C VAL A 35 -2.99 -0.08 -1.16
N SER A 36 -3.39 -0.04 -2.42
CA SER A 36 -4.23 1.03 -2.97
C SER A 36 -5.15 0.46 -4.05
N GLY A 37 -6.41 0.25 -3.71
CA GLY A 37 -7.42 -0.32 -4.60
C GLY A 37 -7.36 -1.84 -4.74
N ALA A 38 -6.57 -2.55 -3.93
CA ALA A 38 -6.57 -4.00 -3.91
C ALA A 38 -7.86 -4.53 -3.28
N SER A 39 -8.40 -5.60 -3.83
CA SER A 39 -9.51 -6.32 -3.23
C SER A 39 -9.05 -7.12 -2.02
N ALA A 40 -9.92 -7.31 -1.03
CA ALA A 40 -9.63 -8.22 0.08
C ALA A 40 -9.39 -9.64 -0.43
N GLY A 41 -8.42 -10.32 0.15
CA GLY A 41 -8.05 -11.68 -0.22
C GLY A 41 -6.58 -11.98 -0.02
N THR A 42 -6.20 -13.20 -0.33
CA THR A 42 -4.81 -13.66 -0.27
C THR A 42 -4.17 -13.54 -1.63
N TYR A 43 -3.03 -12.87 -1.68
CA TYR A 43 -2.18 -12.74 -2.86
C TYR A 43 -0.93 -13.58 -2.64
N VAL A 44 -0.61 -14.43 -3.60
CA VAL A 44 0.53 -15.35 -3.51
C VAL A 44 1.58 -14.94 -4.52
N PHE A 45 2.83 -14.94 -4.09
CA PHE A 45 3.98 -14.75 -4.96
C PHE A 45 4.38 -16.06 -5.64
N ALA A 46 4.78 -15.94 -6.90
CA ALA A 46 5.57 -16.92 -7.61
C ALA A 46 6.84 -16.21 -8.11
N ASP A 47 7.96 -16.65 -7.62
CA ASP A 47 9.27 -16.01 -7.79
C ASP A 47 10.32 -17.11 -8.03
N ASP A 48 10.64 -17.33 -9.29
CA ASP A 48 11.60 -18.38 -9.67
C ASP A 48 13.02 -17.79 -9.70
N ALA A 49 13.90 -18.32 -8.87
CA ALA A 49 15.29 -17.88 -8.68
C ALA A 49 16.16 -17.83 -9.96
N SER A 50 15.61 -18.11 -11.12
CA SER A 50 16.35 -18.20 -12.37
C SER A 50 15.88 -17.25 -13.46
N ASP A 51 14.78 -16.55 -13.30
CA ASP A 51 14.15 -15.78 -14.39
C ASP A 51 14.09 -14.27 -14.15
N GLY A 52 14.38 -13.82 -12.92
CA GLY A 52 14.36 -12.41 -12.52
C GLY A 52 12.99 -11.76 -12.68
N ASN A 53 11.93 -12.55 -12.53
CA ASN A 53 10.55 -12.10 -12.60
C ASN A 53 9.80 -12.43 -11.31
N ILE A 54 9.11 -11.46 -10.76
CA ILE A 54 8.20 -11.64 -9.64
C ILE A 54 6.77 -11.61 -10.16
N THR A 55 6.00 -12.65 -9.92
CA THR A 55 4.58 -12.73 -10.23
C THR A 55 3.76 -12.69 -8.94
N LEU A 56 2.78 -11.81 -8.88
CA LEU A 56 1.82 -11.75 -7.78
C LEU A 56 0.42 -12.02 -8.31
N GLY A 57 -0.36 -12.83 -7.59
CA GLY A 57 -1.71 -13.17 -8.00
C GLY A 57 -2.64 -13.53 -6.86
N ASN A 58 -3.94 -13.25 -7.05
CA ASN A 58 -5.01 -13.57 -6.10
C ASN A 58 -5.88 -14.78 -6.53
N GLY A 59 -5.36 -15.60 -7.45
CA GLY A 59 -6.08 -16.74 -8.02
C GLY A 59 -7.00 -16.39 -9.21
N THR A 60 -7.39 -15.12 -9.40
CA THR A 60 -8.21 -14.65 -10.52
C THR A 60 -7.40 -13.77 -11.47
N VAL A 61 -6.61 -12.88 -10.93
CA VAL A 61 -5.75 -11.95 -11.67
C VAL A 61 -4.31 -12.17 -11.23
N THR A 62 -3.40 -12.21 -12.20
CA THR A 62 -1.96 -12.26 -11.96
C THR A 62 -1.27 -11.11 -12.68
N GLN A 63 -0.20 -10.62 -12.08
CA GLN A 63 0.67 -9.63 -12.69
C GLN A 63 2.12 -10.02 -12.48
N THR A 64 2.90 -10.03 -13.55
CA THR A 64 4.34 -10.33 -13.52
C THR A 64 5.12 -9.06 -13.72
N MET A 65 6.13 -8.85 -12.88
CA MET A 65 7.11 -7.78 -13.01
C MET A 65 8.50 -8.36 -13.21
N ARG A 66 9.25 -7.75 -14.13
CA ARG A 66 10.64 -8.11 -14.34
C ARG A 66 11.53 -7.23 -13.47
N VAL A 67 12.21 -7.84 -12.51
CA VAL A 67 13.14 -7.16 -11.61
C VAL A 67 14.61 -7.38 -11.95
N ALA A 68 14.93 -8.32 -12.83
CA ALA A 68 16.30 -8.69 -13.22
C ALA A 68 17.20 -7.51 -13.60
N THR A 69 16.65 -6.44 -14.20
CA THR A 69 17.42 -5.25 -14.60
C THR A 69 17.70 -4.28 -13.46
N MET A 70 17.10 -4.51 -12.28
CA MET A 70 17.21 -3.70 -11.08
C MET A 70 18.05 -4.41 -10.00
N LEU A 71 18.44 -5.66 -10.24
CA LEU A 71 19.28 -6.45 -9.36
C LEU A 71 20.75 -6.33 -9.73
N ASP A 72 21.63 -6.55 -8.78
CA ASP A 72 23.07 -6.71 -8.95
C ASP A 72 23.41 -8.22 -8.87
N GLY A 73 23.41 -8.89 -10.01
CA GLY A 73 23.33 -10.34 -10.09
C GLY A 73 21.94 -10.82 -9.72
N ASP A 74 21.81 -11.66 -8.69
CA ASP A 74 20.53 -12.18 -8.20
C ASP A 74 19.98 -11.39 -7.00
N ASN A 75 20.73 -10.40 -6.49
CA ASN A 75 20.37 -9.66 -5.26
C ASN A 75 20.06 -8.20 -5.54
N VAL A 76 19.26 -7.59 -4.67
CA VAL A 76 19.18 -6.13 -4.60
C VAL A 76 20.52 -5.59 -4.07
N ALA A 77 21.07 -4.56 -4.71
CA ALA A 77 22.37 -4.01 -4.33
C ALA A 77 22.37 -3.48 -2.88
N THR A 78 23.50 -3.64 -2.19
CA THR A 78 23.68 -3.18 -0.81
C THR A 78 23.29 -1.71 -0.62
N GLY A 79 22.49 -1.43 0.38
CA GLY A 79 22.00 -0.07 0.70
C GLY A 79 20.95 0.46 -0.28
N SER A 80 20.47 -0.37 -1.21
CA SER A 80 19.49 0.02 -2.23
C SER A 80 18.12 -0.63 -2.00
N GLN A 81 17.11 -0.06 -2.61
CA GLN A 81 15.74 -0.60 -2.61
C GLN A 81 15.19 -0.65 -4.02
N VAL A 82 14.41 -1.68 -4.30
CA VAL A 82 13.68 -1.87 -5.56
C VAL A 82 12.19 -1.87 -5.27
N VAL A 83 11.44 -1.09 -6.04
CA VAL A 83 9.98 -1.02 -5.90
C VAL A 83 9.32 -1.87 -6.98
N ALA A 84 8.66 -2.93 -6.56
CA ALA A 84 7.81 -3.76 -7.42
C ALA A 84 6.36 -3.26 -7.31
N ASN A 85 5.86 -2.66 -8.38
CA ASN A 85 4.52 -2.08 -8.43
C ASN A 85 3.56 -2.94 -9.24
N PHE A 86 2.66 -3.63 -8.56
CA PHE A 86 1.60 -4.45 -9.13
C PHE A 86 0.32 -3.60 -9.25
N ASP A 87 0.33 -2.63 -10.16
CA ASP A 87 -0.72 -1.62 -10.35
C ASP A 87 -2.10 -2.21 -10.69
N ARG A 88 -2.16 -3.34 -11.41
CA ARG A 88 -3.40 -4.04 -11.70
C ARG A 88 -4.03 -4.69 -10.47
N LEU A 89 -3.22 -5.04 -9.49
CA LEU A 89 -3.64 -5.64 -8.23
C LEU A 89 -3.80 -4.60 -7.12
N GLY A 90 -3.28 -3.37 -7.34
CA GLY A 90 -3.29 -2.30 -6.35
C GLY A 90 -2.33 -2.56 -5.19
N ILE A 91 -1.24 -3.28 -5.42
CA ILE A 91 -0.25 -3.63 -4.41
C ILE A 91 1.13 -3.17 -4.88
N GLN A 92 1.87 -2.52 -3.99
CA GLN A 92 3.25 -2.13 -4.21
C GLN A 92 4.13 -2.71 -3.11
N VAL A 93 5.20 -3.36 -3.49
CA VAL A 93 6.15 -4.00 -2.59
C VAL A 93 7.51 -3.36 -2.76
N THR A 94 8.16 -3.00 -1.66
CA THR A 94 9.54 -2.49 -1.67
C THR A 94 10.47 -3.56 -1.14
N LEU A 95 11.42 -3.95 -1.97
CA LEU A 95 12.43 -4.95 -1.71
C LEU A 95 13.75 -4.26 -1.38
N ALA A 96 14.44 -4.73 -0.38
CA ALA A 96 15.71 -4.16 0.08
C ALA A 96 16.87 -5.10 -0.12
N GLY A 97 18.01 -4.50 -0.40
CA GLY A 97 19.30 -5.17 -0.31
C GLY A 97 19.90 -5.12 1.10
N PRO A 98 21.07 -5.72 1.30
CA PRO A 98 21.80 -5.71 2.57
C PRO A 98 21.98 -4.29 3.11
N GLU A 99 22.03 -4.17 4.43
CA GLU A 99 22.21 -2.91 5.18
C GLU A 99 21.06 -1.90 5.11
N VAL A 100 19.93 -2.25 4.52
CA VAL A 100 18.70 -1.45 4.58
C VAL A 100 17.93 -1.80 5.85
N GLY A 101 17.76 -0.83 6.75
CA GLY A 101 17.00 -1.02 7.99
C GLY A 101 15.50 -1.23 7.75
N GLY A 102 14.86 -2.07 8.58
CA GLY A 102 13.42 -2.32 8.55
C GLY A 102 12.98 -3.46 7.62
N ALA A 103 13.92 -4.07 6.89
CA ALA A 103 13.65 -5.26 6.10
C ALA A 103 13.67 -6.55 6.96
N THR A 104 12.92 -7.56 6.53
CA THR A 104 13.06 -8.93 6.99
C THR A 104 14.08 -9.65 6.10
N GLY A 105 15.37 -9.42 6.32
CA GLY A 105 16.44 -9.92 5.44
C GLY A 105 16.75 -8.99 4.25
N ASP A 106 17.43 -9.53 3.26
CA ASP A 106 17.75 -8.93 1.98
C ASP A 106 17.14 -9.78 0.86
N TYR A 107 16.60 -9.12 -0.17
CA TYR A 107 15.96 -9.83 -1.27
C TYR A 107 16.99 -10.42 -2.23
N THR A 108 16.84 -11.70 -2.47
CA THR A 108 17.47 -12.44 -3.56
C THR A 108 16.39 -13.01 -4.48
N ASP A 109 16.65 -13.10 -5.77
CA ASP A 109 15.72 -13.67 -6.76
C ASP A 109 15.28 -15.07 -6.32
N GLY A 110 13.99 -15.27 -6.13
CA GLY A 110 13.38 -16.49 -5.59
C GLY A 110 12.94 -16.45 -4.11
N ASP A 111 13.32 -15.45 -3.34
CA ASP A 111 13.02 -15.40 -1.90
C ASP A 111 11.53 -15.17 -1.59
N LEU A 112 10.78 -14.65 -2.56
CA LEU A 112 9.34 -14.47 -2.40
C LEU A 112 8.52 -15.70 -2.80
N ASP A 113 9.12 -16.75 -3.38
CA ASP A 113 8.36 -17.89 -3.89
C ASP A 113 7.50 -18.56 -2.81
N GLY A 114 6.22 -18.74 -3.12
CA GLY A 114 5.23 -19.31 -2.21
C GLY A 114 4.83 -18.44 -1.02
N THR A 115 5.45 -17.28 -0.83
CA THR A 115 5.01 -16.34 0.22
C THR A 115 3.70 -15.66 -0.15
N ASN A 116 2.99 -15.14 0.84
CA ASN A 116 1.71 -14.50 0.60
C ASN A 116 1.60 -13.11 1.25
N ILE A 117 0.67 -12.33 0.73
CA ILE A 117 0.15 -11.11 1.32
C ILE A 117 -1.34 -11.30 1.55
N VAL A 118 -1.81 -11.06 2.75
CA VAL A 118 -3.23 -11.07 3.08
C VAL A 118 -3.72 -9.63 3.19
N VAL A 119 -4.72 -9.31 2.39
CA VAL A 119 -5.41 -8.01 2.42
C VAL A 119 -6.76 -8.23 3.06
N GLU A 120 -6.98 -7.62 4.21
CA GLU A 120 -8.25 -7.68 4.92
C GLU A 120 -9.25 -6.68 4.38
N GLU A 121 -10.51 -7.08 4.34
CA GLU A 121 -11.62 -6.19 4.05
C GLU A 121 -11.90 -5.33 5.28
N THR A 122 -11.66 -4.05 5.14
CA THR A 122 -12.07 -3.08 6.16
C THR A 122 -13.20 -2.20 5.61
N THR A 123 -13.87 -1.45 6.48
CA THR A 123 -14.98 -0.57 6.11
C THR A 123 -14.54 0.68 5.34
N GLY A 124 -13.50 0.57 4.52
CA GLY A 124 -12.90 1.66 3.75
C GLY A 124 -13.79 2.27 2.69
N GLY A 125 -13.51 3.52 2.31
CA GLY A 125 -14.13 4.18 1.18
C GLY A 125 -13.40 3.87 -0.11
N SER A 126 -13.97 3.04 -0.94
CA SER A 126 -13.54 2.87 -2.32
C SER A 126 -14.41 3.74 -3.23
N PHE A 127 -13.79 4.65 -3.96
CA PHE A 127 -14.48 5.54 -4.90
C PHE A 127 -14.20 5.07 -6.31
N GLN A 128 -15.23 4.57 -7.01
CA GLN A 128 -15.12 4.23 -8.42
C GLN A 128 -14.99 5.53 -9.24
N VAL A 129 -13.89 5.66 -9.97
CA VAL A 129 -13.57 6.85 -10.77
C VAL A 129 -13.43 6.57 -12.26
N GLY A 130 -13.46 5.31 -12.65
CA GLY A 130 -13.35 4.88 -14.04
C GLY A 130 -14.42 3.87 -14.44
N PRO A 131 -14.51 3.53 -15.73
CA PRO A 131 -15.63 2.74 -16.28
C PRO A 131 -15.49 1.23 -16.04
N THR A 132 -14.35 0.73 -15.59
CA THR A 132 -14.08 -0.70 -15.41
C THR A 132 -13.73 -1.03 -13.97
N ASP A 133 -13.90 -2.29 -13.57
CA ASP A 133 -13.62 -2.80 -12.23
C ASP A 133 -12.13 -3.11 -12.00
N GLY A 134 -11.25 -2.25 -12.47
CA GLY A 134 -9.81 -2.37 -12.21
C GLY A 134 -9.37 -1.53 -11.01
N ALA A 135 -8.31 -1.92 -10.30
CA ALA A 135 -7.76 -1.18 -9.17
C ALA A 135 -7.38 0.27 -9.54
N PHE A 136 -6.91 0.49 -10.78
CA PHE A 136 -6.58 1.81 -11.31
C PHE A 136 -7.81 2.71 -11.55
N ASN A 137 -9.02 2.15 -11.62
CA ASN A 137 -10.28 2.88 -11.74
C ASN A 137 -10.95 3.18 -10.41
N ARG A 138 -10.29 2.87 -9.31
CA ARG A 138 -10.76 3.14 -7.94
C ARG A 138 -9.78 4.05 -7.21
N ILE A 139 -10.30 4.93 -6.40
CA ILE A 139 -9.53 5.65 -5.39
C ILE A 139 -9.95 5.07 -4.05
N GLU A 140 -9.05 4.36 -3.42
CA GLU A 140 -9.26 3.82 -2.10
C GLU A 140 -8.63 4.76 -1.07
N VAL A 141 -9.41 5.15 -0.09
CA VAL A 141 -8.94 5.97 1.01
C VAL A 141 -8.72 5.05 2.19
N SER A 142 -7.45 4.88 2.56
CA SER A 142 -7.04 4.14 3.75
C SER A 142 -6.60 5.11 4.83
N ILE A 143 -7.06 4.88 6.04
CA ILE A 143 -6.62 5.59 7.24
C ILE A 143 -6.15 4.53 8.23
N ASP A 144 -4.90 4.61 8.63
CA ASP A 144 -4.34 3.71 9.63
C ASP A 144 -4.99 3.93 11.01
N ASP A 145 -4.89 2.93 11.89
CA ASP A 145 -5.33 3.07 13.28
C ASP A 145 -4.47 4.12 14.02
N MET A 146 -5.05 5.31 14.20
CA MET A 146 -4.44 6.45 14.90
C MET A 146 -4.86 6.54 16.36
N SER A 147 -5.37 5.45 16.93
CA SER A 147 -5.60 5.39 18.38
C SER A 147 -4.27 5.33 19.15
N ALA A 148 -4.21 5.86 20.35
CA ALA A 148 -2.99 5.85 21.16
C ALA A 148 -2.49 4.43 21.48
N THR A 149 -3.38 3.45 21.46
CA THR A 149 -3.10 2.02 21.69
C THR A 149 -2.92 1.25 20.37
N GLY A 150 -3.19 1.87 19.23
CA GLY A 150 -3.05 1.26 17.92
C GLY A 150 -1.61 0.92 17.57
N ALA A 151 -1.42 -0.07 16.71
CA ALA A 151 -0.10 -0.56 16.33
C ALA A 151 0.78 0.53 15.69
N LYS A 152 0.17 1.52 15.03
CA LYS A 152 0.90 2.61 14.36
C LYS A 152 1.43 3.67 15.30
N LEU A 153 0.68 4.09 16.32
CA LEU A 153 1.15 5.08 17.29
C LEU A 153 1.86 4.44 18.48
N ASN A 154 1.46 3.22 18.86
CA ASN A 154 2.04 2.40 19.93
C ASN A 154 2.42 3.18 21.21
N MET A 155 1.58 4.14 21.59
CA MET A 155 1.83 5.02 22.74
C MET A 155 1.40 4.39 24.09
N ALA A 156 0.79 3.21 24.07
CA ALA A 156 0.29 2.54 25.27
C ALA A 156 1.41 2.21 26.29
N THR A 157 2.64 2.04 25.81
CA THR A 157 3.81 1.73 26.64
C THR A 157 4.61 2.98 27.07
N ALA A 158 4.20 4.17 26.63
CA ALA A 158 4.88 5.41 26.99
C ALA A 158 4.74 5.67 28.52
N ALA A 159 5.86 5.68 29.22
CA ALA A 159 5.93 5.85 30.67
C ALA A 159 6.94 6.92 31.02
N VAL A 160 6.68 7.66 32.12
CA VAL A 160 7.55 8.74 32.59
C VAL A 160 8.03 8.52 34.04
N ALA A 161 7.92 7.29 34.52
CA ALA A 161 8.24 6.96 35.90
C ALA A 161 9.74 7.05 36.23
N THR A 162 10.62 6.92 35.23
CA THR A 162 12.06 7.02 35.37
C THR A 162 12.66 7.92 34.28
N ILE A 163 13.87 8.42 34.48
CA ILE A 163 14.59 9.21 33.47
C ILE A 163 14.75 8.41 32.15
N SER A 164 15.01 7.11 32.26
CA SER A 164 15.15 6.24 31.09
C SER A 164 13.83 6.08 30.34
N SER A 165 12.74 5.81 31.06
CA SER A 165 11.43 5.68 30.43
C SER A 165 10.92 7.00 29.87
N ALA A 166 11.22 8.13 30.53
CA ALA A 166 10.88 9.46 29.99
C ALA A 166 11.61 9.77 28.67
N ARG A 167 12.88 9.38 28.55
CA ARG A 167 13.64 9.53 27.29
C ARG A 167 13.06 8.63 26.18
N ALA A 168 12.72 7.39 26.50
CA ALA A 168 12.06 6.49 25.56
C ALA A 168 10.69 7.04 25.12
N ALA A 169 9.91 7.60 26.05
CA ALA A 169 8.63 8.22 25.74
C ALA A 169 8.75 9.41 24.76
N ILE A 170 9.81 10.20 24.85
CA ILE A 170 10.09 11.30 23.89
C ILE A 170 10.25 10.71 22.47
N THR A 171 11.06 9.66 22.33
CA THR A 171 11.26 9.00 21.03
C THR A 171 9.94 8.46 20.48
N THR A 172 9.15 7.78 21.31
CA THR A 172 7.84 7.25 20.90
C THR A 172 6.87 8.36 20.45
N ILE A 173 6.89 9.51 21.15
CA ILE A 173 6.08 10.67 20.78
C ILE A 173 6.54 11.27 19.45
N ASP A 174 7.83 11.40 19.23
CA ASP A 174 8.38 11.92 17.98
C ASP A 174 8.03 11.02 16.78
N GLU A 175 8.09 9.70 16.96
CA GLU A 175 7.66 8.72 15.96
C GLU A 175 6.15 8.83 15.69
N ALA A 176 5.34 8.97 16.73
CA ALA A 176 3.89 9.16 16.59
C ALA A 176 3.56 10.47 15.84
N ILE A 177 4.25 11.58 16.14
CA ILE A 177 4.08 12.85 15.41
C ILE A 177 4.44 12.68 13.93
N SER A 178 5.53 11.98 13.64
CA SER A 178 5.96 11.68 12.27
C SER A 178 4.89 10.87 11.54
N THR A 179 4.37 9.81 12.16
CA THR A 179 3.31 8.94 11.60
C THR A 179 2.02 9.72 11.31
N VAL A 180 1.57 10.56 12.27
CA VAL A 180 0.38 11.41 12.05
C VAL A 180 0.63 12.43 10.93
N SER A 181 1.83 12.98 10.83
CA SER A 181 2.17 13.95 9.78
C SER A 181 2.17 13.28 8.39
N GLN A 182 2.67 12.05 8.30
CA GLN A 182 2.60 11.25 7.08
C GLN A 182 1.17 10.95 6.69
N GLN A 183 0.34 10.45 7.61
CA GLN A 183 -1.08 10.18 7.35
C GLN A 183 -1.85 11.42 6.87
N ARG A 184 -1.53 12.60 7.44
CA ARG A 184 -2.10 13.87 6.95
C ARG A 184 -1.64 14.21 5.52
N GLY A 185 -0.40 13.90 5.18
CA GLY A 185 0.13 14.04 3.81
C GLY A 185 -0.63 13.17 2.83
N ASP A 186 -0.84 11.91 3.18
CA ASP A 186 -1.57 10.93 2.36
C ASP A 186 -3.03 11.36 2.15
N LEU A 187 -3.70 11.82 3.21
CA LEU A 187 -5.06 12.37 3.09
C LEU A 187 -5.11 13.60 2.18
N GLY A 188 -4.09 14.47 2.25
CA GLY A 188 -3.97 15.61 1.33
C GLY A 188 -3.78 15.17 -0.13
N ALA A 189 -3.02 14.10 -0.36
CA ALA A 189 -2.86 13.51 -1.68
C ALA A 189 -4.19 12.92 -2.21
N TYR A 190 -4.95 12.21 -1.37
CA TYR A 190 -6.28 11.71 -1.73
C TYR A 190 -7.24 12.84 -2.06
N GLN A 191 -7.26 13.92 -1.28
CA GLN A 191 -8.09 15.11 -1.57
C GLN A 191 -7.74 15.70 -2.94
N ASN A 192 -6.47 15.89 -3.24
CA ASN A 192 -6.04 16.41 -4.53
C ASN A 192 -6.43 15.47 -5.68
N ARG A 193 -6.21 14.16 -5.52
CA ARG A 193 -6.58 13.17 -6.53
C ARG A 193 -8.08 13.16 -6.81
N LEU A 194 -8.90 13.19 -5.76
CA LEU A 194 -10.36 13.28 -5.89
C LEU A 194 -10.79 14.57 -6.58
N ALA A 195 -10.20 15.72 -6.22
CA ALA A 195 -10.50 17.00 -6.86
C ALA A 195 -10.18 16.99 -8.37
N PHE A 196 -9.02 16.44 -8.75
CA PHE A 196 -8.67 16.24 -10.16
C PHE A 196 -9.64 15.33 -10.89
N THR A 197 -10.04 14.23 -10.25
CA THR A 197 -10.98 13.28 -10.85
C THR A 197 -12.36 13.91 -11.06
N ILE A 198 -12.85 14.69 -10.10
CA ILE A 198 -14.11 15.43 -10.23
C ILE A 198 -14.03 16.37 -11.44
N GLY A 199 -13.00 17.22 -11.52
CA GLY A 199 -12.86 18.13 -12.64
C GLY A 199 -12.71 17.43 -14.00
N TYR A 200 -12.01 16.29 -14.05
CA TYR A 200 -11.92 15.46 -15.25
C TYR A 200 -13.29 14.89 -15.67
N THR A 201 -14.06 14.41 -14.69
CA THR A 201 -15.39 13.83 -14.94
C THR A 201 -16.38 14.91 -15.37
N GLU A 202 -16.35 16.10 -14.77
CA GLU A 202 -17.18 17.24 -15.16
C GLU A 202 -16.93 17.66 -16.63
N ASN A 203 -15.65 17.78 -17.03
CA ASN A 203 -15.28 18.05 -18.41
C ASN A 203 -15.74 16.92 -19.36
N GLY A 204 -15.65 15.66 -18.90
CA GLY A 204 -16.16 14.50 -19.66
C GLY A 204 -17.67 14.58 -19.90
N ILE A 205 -18.43 14.91 -18.86
CA ILE A 205 -19.89 15.09 -18.94
C ILE A 205 -20.24 16.21 -19.92
N GLU A 206 -19.58 17.36 -19.83
CA GLU A 206 -19.80 18.49 -20.73
C GLU A 206 -19.56 18.11 -22.20
N ASN A 207 -18.46 17.40 -22.48
CA ASN A 207 -18.14 16.92 -23.83
C ASN A 207 -19.17 15.91 -24.35
N ILE A 208 -19.67 15.00 -23.50
CA ILE A 208 -20.70 14.03 -23.87
C ILE A 208 -22.02 14.77 -24.15
N GLN A 209 -22.42 15.73 -23.32
CA GLN A 209 -23.62 16.52 -23.53
C GLN A 209 -23.54 17.35 -24.82
N ALA A 210 -22.40 17.95 -25.13
CA ALA A 210 -22.18 18.66 -26.37
C ALA A 210 -22.30 17.72 -27.59
N SER A 211 -21.76 16.51 -27.48
CA SER A 211 -21.86 15.49 -28.53
C SER A 211 -23.30 15.01 -28.71
N GLU A 212 -24.03 14.79 -27.62
CA GLU A 212 -25.45 14.41 -27.62
C GLU A 212 -26.29 15.51 -28.29
N ALA A 213 -26.07 16.79 -27.92
CA ALA A 213 -26.76 17.91 -28.53
C ALA A 213 -26.50 17.96 -30.04
N THR A 214 -25.26 17.74 -30.49
CA THR A 214 -24.92 17.75 -31.91
C THR A 214 -25.66 16.63 -32.68
N ILE A 215 -25.83 15.44 -32.07
CA ILE A 215 -26.56 14.34 -32.69
C ILE A 215 -28.09 14.59 -32.68
N SER A 216 -28.58 15.06 -31.54
CA SER A 216 -30.01 15.34 -31.35
C SER A 216 -30.50 16.50 -32.20
N ASP A 217 -29.69 17.54 -32.37
CA ASP A 217 -30.06 18.72 -33.15
C ASP A 217 -29.78 18.56 -34.65
N ALA A 218 -29.10 17.46 -35.07
CA ALA A 218 -28.82 17.19 -36.49
C ALA A 218 -30.05 16.74 -37.30
N ASP A 219 -31.18 16.47 -36.65
CA ASP A 219 -32.45 16.09 -37.27
C ASP A 219 -33.40 17.30 -37.33
#